data_df6cd06d8d7309cbaebbe8fce3872885
#
_entry.id   df6cd06d8d7309cbaebbe8fce3872885
#
_cell.length_a   1.000
_cell.length_b   1.000
_cell.length_c   1.000
_cell.angle_alpha   90.00
_cell.angle_beta   90.00
_cell.angle_gamma   90.00
#
_symmetry.space_group_name_H-M   'P 1'
#
loop_
_entity.id
_entity.type
_entity.pdbx_description
1 polymer ?
#
loop_
_entity_poly.entity_id
_entity_poly.type
_entity_poly.pdbx_seq_one_letter_code
_entity_poly.pdbx_strand_id
1 'polypeptide(L)' 'MDMPTYISLRQARELLERMGVKFSLRQIKRAAEKDAQGRRKLPFFVDPIDKTLKIEKGDLVRAYQKLQMDANKNLRE' A
#
# COMPACT_ATOMS: atom_id res chain seq x y z
N MET A 1 0.38 17.18 17.64
CA MET A 1 -0.25 16.68 16.42
C MET A 1 0.81 16.12 15.50
N ASP A 2 0.67 14.87 15.14
CA ASP A 2 1.65 14.21 14.27
C ASP A 2 1.39 14.59 12.83
N MET A 3 2.47 14.91 12.14
CA MET A 3 2.39 15.19 10.72
C MET A 3 2.34 13.87 9.94
N PRO A 4 1.58 13.82 8.85
CA PRO A 4 1.60 12.63 8.01
C PRO A 4 2.99 12.41 7.42
N THR A 5 3.36 11.15 7.25
CA THR A 5 4.64 10.78 6.66
C THR A 5 4.38 10.08 5.34
N TYR A 6 4.89 10.64 4.27
CA TYR A 6 4.74 10.07 2.93
C TYR A 6 5.99 9.30 2.55
N ILE A 7 5.80 8.11 2.03
CA ILE A 7 6.91 7.22 1.70
C ILE A 7 6.80 6.76 0.26
N SER A 8 7.95 6.37 -0.29
CA SER A 8 8.04 5.88 -1.66
C SER A 8 7.58 4.43 -1.75
N LEU A 9 7.48 3.94 -2.99
CA LEU A 9 7.15 2.55 -3.25
C LEU A 9 8.13 1.60 -2.56
N ARG A 10 9.41 1.90 -2.65
CA ARG A 10 10.46 1.07 -2.04
C ARG A 10 10.38 1.10 -0.51
N GLN A 11 10.16 2.28 0.05
CA GLN A 11 10.02 2.41 1.50
C GLN A 11 8.76 1.70 2.01
N ALA A 12 7.69 1.72 1.21
CA ALA A 12 6.47 0.99 1.56
C ALA A 12 6.75 -0.51 1.62
N ARG A 13 7.52 -1.03 0.67
CA ARG A 13 7.92 -2.43 0.68
C ARG A 13 8.72 -2.77 1.93
N GLU A 14 9.66 -1.91 2.29
CA GLU A 14 10.47 -2.11 3.49
C GLU A 14 9.65 -2.09 4.76
N LEU A 15 8.67 -1.20 4.84
CA LEU A 15 7.78 -1.12 5.99
C LEU A 15 6.97 -2.41 6.14
N LEU A 16 6.39 -2.89 5.05
CA LEU A 16 5.62 -4.13 5.07
C LEU A 16 6.51 -5.32 5.47
N GLU A 17 7.76 -5.33 5.00
CA GLU A 17 8.69 -6.39 5.36
C GLU A 17 8.98 -6.40 6.86
N ARG A 18 9.10 -5.24 7.48
CA ARG A 18 9.26 -5.15 8.93
C ARG A 18 8.03 -5.65 9.69
N MET A 19 6.88 -5.57 9.06
CA MET A 19 5.63 -6.10 9.63
C MET A 19 5.47 -7.60 9.39
N GLY A 20 6.46 -8.22 8.73
CA GLY A 20 6.40 -9.65 8.43
C GLY A 20 5.82 -9.97 7.08
N VAL A 21 5.57 -8.96 6.25
CA VAL A 21 4.93 -9.16 4.94
C VAL A 21 5.98 -8.91 3.87
N LYS A 22 6.41 -9.97 3.20
CA LYS A 22 7.44 -9.89 2.16
C LYS A 22 6.80 -9.87 0.78
N PHE A 23 6.95 -8.74 0.11
CA PHE A 23 6.54 -8.60 -1.28
C PHE A 23 7.74 -8.24 -2.13
N SER A 24 7.73 -8.69 -3.38
CA SER A 24 8.68 -8.22 -4.36
C SER A 24 8.31 -6.79 -4.77
N LEU A 25 9.26 -6.08 -5.35
CA LEU A 25 9.01 -4.73 -5.84
C LEU A 25 7.91 -4.74 -6.92
N ARG A 26 7.89 -5.81 -7.73
CA ARG A 26 6.86 -5.98 -8.76
C ARG A 26 5.47 -6.12 -8.14
N GLN A 27 5.35 -6.91 -7.08
CA GLN A 27 4.07 -7.10 -6.41
C GLN A 27 3.54 -5.82 -5.80
N ILE A 28 4.42 -5.06 -5.12
CA ILE A 28 3.99 -3.81 -4.50
C ILE A 28 3.64 -2.78 -5.57
N LYS A 29 4.36 -2.76 -6.67
CA LYS A 29 4.07 -1.87 -7.79
C LYS A 29 2.71 -2.16 -8.39
N ARG A 30 2.38 -3.44 -8.56
CA ARG A 30 1.05 -3.83 -9.06
C ARG A 30 -0.05 -3.38 -8.12
N ALA A 31 0.15 -3.51 -6.80
CA ALA A 31 -0.84 -3.07 -5.83
C ALA A 31 -1.01 -1.56 -5.84
N ALA A 32 0.02 -0.83 -6.26
CA ALA A 32 -0.01 0.63 -6.33
C ALA A 32 -0.60 1.14 -7.64
N GLU A 33 -0.69 0.29 -8.65
CA GLU A 33 -1.22 0.68 -9.96
C GLU A 33 -2.75 0.57 -10.00
N LYS A 34 -3.36 1.36 -10.86
CA LYS A 34 -4.81 1.28 -11.06
C LYS A 34 -5.18 0.02 -11.82
N ASP A 35 -6.26 -0.62 -11.38
CA ASP A 35 -6.82 -1.76 -12.09
C ASP A 35 -7.76 -1.27 -13.20
N ALA A 36 -8.47 -2.20 -13.83
CA ALA A 36 -9.38 -1.89 -14.94
C ALA A 36 -10.51 -0.94 -14.53
N GLN A 37 -10.86 -0.90 -13.24
CA GLN A 37 -11.90 -0.01 -12.71
C GLN A 37 -11.33 1.31 -12.18
N GLY A 38 -10.04 1.55 -12.36
CA GLY A 38 -9.39 2.75 -11.88
C GLY A 38 -9.09 2.75 -10.40
N ARG A 39 -9.11 1.60 -9.76
CA ARG A 39 -8.85 1.46 -8.32
C ARG A 39 -7.46 0.91 -8.06
N ARG A 40 -6.91 1.27 -6.92
CA ARG A 40 -5.63 0.74 -6.45
C ARG A 40 -5.87 -0.11 -5.21
N LYS A 41 -5.18 -1.23 -5.11
CA LYS A 41 -5.30 -2.08 -3.91
C LYS A 41 -4.73 -1.40 -2.68
N LEU A 42 -3.64 -0.65 -2.87
CA LEU A 42 -3.07 0.19 -1.81
C LEU A 42 -3.23 1.65 -2.25
N PRO A 43 -3.55 2.56 -1.32
CA PRO A 43 -3.89 3.94 -1.67
C PRO A 43 -2.68 4.81 -2.02
N PHE A 44 -1.89 4.35 -2.96
CA PHE A 44 -0.81 5.15 -3.53
C PHE A 44 -1.39 6.26 -4.39
N PHE A 45 -0.64 7.33 -4.53
CA PHE A 45 -1.00 8.43 -5.42
C PHE A 45 0.26 8.92 -6.12
N VAL A 46 0.07 9.59 -7.24
CA VAL A 46 1.19 10.19 -7.96
C VAL A 46 1.42 11.58 -7.39
N ASP A 47 2.61 11.79 -6.83
CA ASP A 47 2.97 13.11 -6.29
C ASP A 47 2.96 14.14 -7.43
N PRO A 48 2.20 15.22 -7.30
CA PRO A 48 2.12 16.20 -8.40
C PRO A 48 3.41 16.98 -8.64
N ILE A 49 4.34 16.95 -7.69
CA ILE A 49 5.60 17.68 -7.82
C ILE A 49 6.65 16.87 -8.55
N ASP A 50 6.95 15.67 -8.07
CA ASP A 50 8.01 14.85 -8.65
C ASP A 50 7.50 13.70 -9.53
N LYS A 51 6.19 13.53 -9.62
CA LYS A 51 5.54 12.52 -10.48
C LYS A 51 5.86 11.08 -10.11
N THR A 52 6.22 10.84 -8.85
CA THR A 52 6.48 9.49 -8.36
C THR A 52 5.33 9.02 -7.48
N LEU A 53 5.21 7.70 -7.34
CA LEU A 53 4.19 7.12 -6.47
C LEU A 53 4.58 7.28 -5.01
N LYS A 54 3.63 7.72 -4.20
CA LYS A 54 3.80 7.87 -2.77
C LYS A 54 2.56 7.39 -2.04
N ILE A 55 2.73 7.06 -0.77
CA ILE A 55 1.62 6.65 0.09
C ILE A 55 1.90 7.19 1.49
N GLU A 56 0.85 7.56 2.18
CA GLU A 56 0.99 7.96 3.58
C GLU A 56 1.17 6.71 4.44
N LYS A 57 2.14 6.74 5.32
CA LYS A 57 2.58 5.59 6.12
C LYS A 57 1.42 4.93 6.89
N GLY A 58 0.61 5.73 7.57
CA GLY A 58 -0.53 5.22 8.32
C GLY A 58 -1.60 4.61 7.41
N ASP A 59 -1.81 5.23 6.25
CA ASP A 59 -2.76 4.71 5.26
C ASP A 59 -2.32 3.34 4.75
N LEU A 60 -1.02 3.15 4.55
CA LEU A 60 -0.49 1.86 4.11
C LEU A 60 -0.81 0.76 5.13
N VAL A 61 -0.54 1.03 6.40
CA VAL A 61 -0.79 0.07 7.47
C VAL A 61 -2.27 -0.27 7.55
N ARG A 62 -3.12 0.75 7.56
CA ARG A 62 -4.58 0.56 7.66
C ARG A 62 -5.14 -0.18 6.45
N ALA A 63 -4.65 0.16 5.26
CA ALA A 63 -5.11 -0.50 4.04
C ALA A 63 -4.74 -1.98 4.05
N TYR A 64 -3.52 -2.30 4.46
CA TYR A 64 -3.10 -3.69 4.52
C TYR A 64 -3.92 -4.47 5.56
N GLN A 65 -4.19 -3.88 6.72
CA GLN A 65 -5.01 -4.50 7.73
C GLN A 65 -6.42 -4.80 7.21
N LYS A 66 -6.98 -3.87 6.45
CA LYS A 66 -8.30 -4.07 5.85
C LYS A 66 -8.29 -5.23 4.86
N LEU A 67 -7.26 -5.32 4.03
CA LEU A 67 -7.12 -6.43 3.09
C LEU A 67 -7.01 -7.77 3.81
N GLN A 68 -6.27 -7.79 4.90
CA GLN A 68 -6.10 -8.99 5.70
C GLN A 68 -7.43 -9.42 6.33
N MET A 69 -8.20 -8.46 6.84
CA MET A 69 -9.51 -8.75 7.42
C MET A 69 -10.48 -9.29 6.37
N ASP A 70 -10.47 -8.70 5.18
CA ASP A 70 -11.32 -9.16 4.08
C ASP A 70 -10.94 -10.58 3.65
N ALA A 71 -9.65 -10.88 3.62
CA ALA A 71 -9.17 -12.23 3.28
C ALA A 71 -9.63 -13.25 4.33
N ASN A 72 -9.57 -12.89 5.60
CA ASN A 72 -10.05 -13.76 6.68
C ASN A 72 -11.54 -14.03 6.57
N LYS A 73 -12.32 -13.02 6.19
CA LYS A 73 -13.76 -13.20 5.97
C LYS A 73 -14.01 -14.20 4.86
N ASN A 74 -13.26 -14.11 3.78
CA ASN A 74 -13.45 -14.99 2.62
C ASN A 74 -13.05 -16.42 2.91
N LEU A 75 -12.15 -16.64 3.86
CA LEU A 75 -11.73 -17.99 4.26
C LEU A 75 -12.69 -18.67 5.21
N ARG A 76 -13.59 -17.91 5.81
CA ARG A 76 -14.57 -18.46 6.74
C ARG A 76 -15.80 -18.94 5.98
N GLU A 77 -15.82 -20.19 5.72
CA GLU A 77 -16.93 -20.79 5.00
C GLU A 77 -17.72 -21.72 5.85
#